data_c356d3fe46be4b762385960b4b2c2f98
#
_entry.id   c356d3fe46be4b762385960b4b2c2f98
#
_cell.length_a   1.000
_cell.length_b   1.000
_cell.length_c   1.000
_cell.angle_alpha   90.00
_cell.angle_beta   90.00
_cell.angle_gamma   90.00
#
_symmetry.space_group_name_H-M   'P 1'
#
loop_
_entity.id
_entity.type
_entity.pdbx_description
1 polymer ?
#
loop_
_entity_poly.entity_id
_entity_poly.type
_entity_poly.pdbx_seq_one_letter_code
_entity_poly.pdbx_strand_id
1 'polypeptide(L)'
;MPPGDDAQDFWEGRPRGTTPRYVTDLLVDPVNTLVFQQPVPDDSTLYGPYAGGLVDYAAIVCYPTAGTNARAEFALPTGRAIPHMQRGAEAPIWADATVRYPVLLFSHGLAGSPISDAYIESLKLFASHGYVVVAPFHGDNRIADLELENFEDTLYALLNFKRFVAMQALRPLALSNLLTAILDHPHYRDHVDPANVSGFGASLGGESLLLMSGAALTTSLGQSSNRVLDDPRLEAAVGYVPYFGIDVYPAFGRDLKGLDGVTLPYLALSGTADTTAPITVVERGMRRLGGTRQLVALTDVQHGFDPRFNDDIFSWALAFLAGQLKDDPVARASSTTMTAIAGGGDDVLRLDYIAPLAPKSDERIAVEYYNPALAHYFFTAEPAEAAMLDAGIIVPGWQRTGYAFKVLEAGAAVGLAACRFFGTPPLGPNSHFFTINVDECAKVKANPLWTYEGFAFNATAPVAEACPVDRVPVIRLYNNGMGGQANHRFATSHSEMAAMLGGGWIIEGAVFCAVP
;
A
#
# COMPACT_ATOMS: atom_id res chain seq x y z
N MET A 1 32.18 17.30 -2.99
CA MET A 1 32.55 16.38 -1.88
C MET A 1 34.05 16.21 -1.85
N PRO A 2 34.65 15.88 -0.70
CA PRO A 2 36.07 15.57 -0.63
C PRO A 2 36.39 14.30 -1.44
N PRO A 3 37.53 14.20 -2.09
CA PRO A 3 37.95 12.98 -2.77
C PRO A 3 38.07 11.82 -1.76
N GLY A 4 37.48 10.69 -2.08
CA GLY A 4 37.52 9.49 -1.25
C GLY A 4 36.40 9.33 -0.23
N ASP A 5 35.52 10.33 -0.07
CA ASP A 5 34.34 10.18 0.76
C ASP A 5 33.26 9.39 -0.01
N ASP A 6 32.61 8.47 0.67
CA ASP A 6 31.42 7.81 0.18
C ASP A 6 30.24 8.81 0.17
N ALA A 7 29.39 8.73 -0.87
CA ALA A 7 28.25 9.62 -0.98
C ALA A 7 27.27 9.44 0.18
N GLN A 8 27.09 8.19 0.62
CA GLN A 8 26.23 7.86 1.73
C GLN A 8 26.76 8.43 3.04
N ASP A 9 28.07 8.25 3.32
CA ASP A 9 28.69 8.81 4.53
C ASP A 9 28.59 10.33 4.57
N PHE A 10 28.74 10.99 3.42
CA PHE A 10 28.59 12.43 3.32
C PHE A 10 27.17 12.89 3.70
N TRP A 11 26.15 12.23 3.17
CA TRP A 11 24.76 12.62 3.39
C TRP A 11 24.17 12.12 4.72
N GLU A 12 24.66 11.02 5.26
CA GLU A 12 24.24 10.48 6.55
C GLU A 12 24.98 11.06 7.75
N GLY A 13 25.96 11.91 7.51
CA GLY A 13 26.72 12.57 8.58
C GLY A 13 27.77 11.67 9.25
N ARG A 14 28.25 10.64 8.58
CA ARG A 14 29.38 9.82 9.07
C ARG A 14 30.69 10.56 8.85
N PRO A 15 31.50 10.80 9.89
CA PRO A 15 32.82 11.37 9.69
C PRO A 15 33.77 10.32 9.12
N ARG A 16 34.38 10.61 7.97
CA ARG A 16 35.58 9.92 7.52
C ARG A 16 36.77 10.83 7.64
N GLY A 17 37.84 10.34 8.22
CA GLY A 17 39.03 11.13 8.46
C GLY A 17 38.84 12.18 9.56
N THR A 18 39.43 13.37 9.36
CA THR A 18 39.49 14.43 10.40
C THR A 18 38.49 15.55 10.21
N THR A 19 37.74 15.57 9.13
CA THR A 19 36.84 16.69 8.79
C THR A 19 35.40 16.17 8.67
N PRO A 20 34.58 16.33 9.70
CA PRO A 20 33.15 16.06 9.60
C PRO A 20 32.52 17.09 8.66
N ARG A 21 31.79 16.59 7.67
CA ARG A 21 31.04 17.44 6.72
C ARG A 21 29.67 16.83 6.61
N TYR A 22 28.84 17.04 5.81
CA TYR A 22 27.65 16.20 5.75
C TYR A 22 26.37 16.97 5.72
N VAL A 23 25.29 16.46 6.36
CA VAL A 23 23.98 17.08 6.46
C VAL A 23 24.09 18.54 6.88
N THR A 24 24.98 18.87 7.83
CA THR A 24 25.22 20.25 8.26
C THR A 24 25.73 21.15 7.13
N ASP A 25 26.62 20.66 6.28
CA ASP A 25 27.12 21.42 5.15
C ASP A 25 26.05 21.64 4.08
N LEU A 26 25.14 20.64 3.89
CA LEU A 26 23.96 20.81 3.04
C LEU A 26 23.02 21.88 3.56
N LEU A 27 22.82 21.97 4.88
CA LEU A 27 21.97 22.98 5.50
C LEU A 27 22.52 24.40 5.26
N VAL A 28 23.84 24.54 5.15
CA VAL A 28 24.53 25.84 4.92
C VAL A 28 24.59 26.21 3.44
N ASP A 29 24.77 25.21 2.55
CA ASP A 29 24.83 25.43 1.09
C ASP A 29 23.83 24.48 0.39
N PRO A 30 22.53 24.75 0.50
CA PRO A 30 21.49 23.87 0.01
C PRO A 30 21.46 23.86 -1.52
N VAL A 31 21.89 22.77 -2.08
CA VAL A 31 21.80 22.49 -3.51
C VAL A 31 20.59 21.60 -3.73
N ASN A 32 19.50 22.14 -4.28
CA ASN A 32 18.23 21.43 -4.50
C ASN A 32 17.71 20.69 -3.26
N THR A 33 17.97 21.24 -2.09
CA THR A 33 17.53 20.66 -0.82
C THR A 33 16.52 21.56 -0.13
N LEU A 34 15.54 20.93 0.47
CA LEU A 34 14.62 21.55 1.41
C LEU A 34 15.11 21.28 2.83
N VAL A 35 15.32 22.34 3.61
CA VAL A 35 15.72 22.24 5.02
C VAL A 35 14.51 22.49 5.89
N PHE A 36 14.30 21.63 6.87
CA PHE A 36 13.20 21.76 7.81
C PHE A 36 13.56 21.27 9.20
N GLN A 37 12.85 21.79 10.18
CA GLN A 37 13.04 21.48 11.58
C GLN A 37 11.84 20.69 12.11
N GLN A 38 12.10 19.53 12.70
CA GLN A 38 11.09 18.62 13.23
C GLN A 38 10.94 18.79 14.72
N PRO A 39 9.81 19.33 15.23
CA PRO A 39 9.44 19.23 16.63
C PRO A 39 9.15 17.78 17.00
N VAL A 40 9.74 17.31 18.09
CA VAL A 40 9.57 15.94 18.57
C VAL A 40 8.63 15.95 19.79
N PRO A 41 7.57 15.14 19.81
CA PRO A 41 6.70 15.02 20.97
C PRO A 41 7.46 14.61 22.25
N ASP A 42 6.96 15.03 23.40
CA ASP A 42 7.54 14.68 24.72
C ASP A 42 7.12 13.27 25.14
N ASP A 43 7.58 12.26 24.40
CA ASP A 43 7.39 10.84 24.69
C ASP A 43 8.74 10.11 24.60
N SER A 44 9.38 9.94 25.76
CA SER A 44 10.67 9.25 25.84
C SER A 44 10.60 7.74 25.53
N THR A 45 9.40 7.13 25.51
CA THR A 45 9.22 5.73 25.10
C THR A 45 9.47 5.55 23.62
N LEU A 46 8.98 6.49 22.81
CA LEU A 46 9.15 6.50 21.36
C LEU A 46 10.43 7.22 20.92
N TYR A 47 10.70 8.39 21.50
CA TYR A 47 11.74 9.29 20.96
C TYR A 47 13.03 9.33 21.80
N GLY A 48 13.09 8.60 22.91
CA GLY A 48 14.29 8.50 23.73
C GLY A 48 14.88 9.86 24.11
N PRO A 49 16.17 10.14 23.77
CA PRO A 49 16.83 11.40 24.11
C PRO A 49 16.34 12.60 23.28
N TYR A 50 15.55 12.40 22.24
CA TYR A 50 15.03 13.45 21.37
C TYR A 50 13.66 13.97 21.82
N ALA A 51 13.01 13.31 22.80
CA ALA A 51 11.69 13.71 23.30
C ALA A 51 11.66 15.18 23.73
N GLY A 52 10.64 15.93 23.30
CA GLY A 52 10.47 17.35 23.60
C GLY A 52 11.45 18.29 22.89
N GLY A 53 12.34 17.78 22.06
CA GLY A 53 13.37 18.55 21.35
C GLY A 53 13.00 18.94 19.92
N LEU A 54 14.03 19.36 19.19
CA LEU A 54 13.98 19.67 17.77
C LEU A 54 15.05 18.85 17.05
N VAL A 55 14.73 18.34 15.86
CA VAL A 55 15.69 17.66 14.97
C VAL A 55 15.67 18.32 13.61
N ASP A 56 16.85 18.67 13.10
CA ASP A 56 17.01 19.27 11.79
C ASP A 56 17.17 18.20 10.72
N TYR A 57 16.46 18.37 9.61
CA TYR A 57 16.52 17.49 8.45
C TYR A 57 16.75 18.28 7.17
N ALA A 58 17.35 17.63 6.19
CA ALA A 58 17.36 18.04 4.81
C ALA A 58 16.56 17.05 3.96
N ALA A 59 16.02 17.49 2.84
CA ALA A 59 15.34 16.66 1.86
C ALA A 59 15.68 17.08 0.44
N ILE A 60 15.69 16.12 -0.47
CA ILE A 60 15.73 16.36 -1.91
C ILE A 60 14.30 16.42 -2.43
N VAL A 61 14.06 17.34 -3.38
CA VAL A 61 12.81 17.45 -4.12
C VAL A 61 13.11 17.24 -5.60
N CYS A 62 12.55 16.17 -6.17
CA CYS A 62 12.53 15.93 -7.61
C CYS A 62 11.13 16.28 -8.14
N TYR A 63 11.06 17.03 -9.24
CA TYR A 63 9.80 17.53 -9.77
C TYR A 63 9.75 17.39 -11.31
N PRO A 64 8.56 17.30 -11.90
CA PRO A 64 8.40 17.25 -13.35
C PRO A 64 8.91 18.51 -14.02
N THR A 65 9.90 18.37 -14.90
CA THR A 65 10.48 19.47 -15.68
C THR A 65 10.56 19.12 -17.15
N ALA A 66 10.58 20.14 -18.01
CA ALA A 66 10.71 19.92 -19.45
C ALA A 66 12.16 19.54 -19.80
N GLY A 67 12.34 18.72 -20.83
CA GLY A 67 13.66 18.34 -21.34
C GLY A 67 14.48 19.52 -21.89
N THR A 68 13.85 20.68 -22.07
CA THR A 68 14.51 21.95 -22.44
C THR A 68 15.09 22.70 -21.25
N ASN A 69 14.93 22.20 -20.02
CA ASN A 69 15.54 22.82 -18.84
C ASN A 69 17.08 22.78 -18.96
N ALA A 70 17.70 23.96 -19.04
CA ALA A 70 19.14 24.11 -19.27
C ALA A 70 19.98 24.12 -17.98
N ARG A 71 19.36 23.85 -16.80
CA ARG A 71 20.12 23.80 -15.54
C ARG A 71 21.11 22.64 -15.57
N ALA A 72 22.27 22.88 -14.95
CA ALA A 72 23.34 21.89 -14.88
C ALA A 72 22.92 20.64 -14.05
N GLU A 73 23.47 19.52 -14.40
CA GLU A 73 23.37 18.32 -13.57
C GLU A 73 24.34 18.39 -12.39
N PHE A 74 23.98 17.77 -11.28
CA PHE A 74 24.88 17.56 -10.15
C PHE A 74 25.46 16.14 -10.22
N ALA A 75 26.75 16.02 -10.45
CA ALA A 75 27.42 14.73 -10.50
C ALA A 75 27.68 14.23 -9.07
N LEU A 76 27.11 13.06 -8.75
CA LEU A 76 27.43 12.31 -7.53
C LEU A 76 28.82 11.67 -7.64
N PRO A 77 29.51 11.38 -6.53
CA PRO A 77 30.82 10.68 -6.57
C PRO A 77 30.78 9.30 -7.21
N THR A 78 29.61 8.64 -7.19
CA THR A 78 29.37 7.37 -7.87
C THR A 78 29.33 7.47 -9.39
N GLY A 79 29.36 8.69 -9.94
CA GLY A 79 29.21 8.94 -11.36
C GLY A 79 27.77 9.12 -11.84
N ARG A 80 26.79 8.92 -10.95
CA ARG A 80 25.38 9.24 -11.24
C ARG A 80 25.15 10.75 -11.18
N ALA A 81 24.11 11.21 -11.84
CA ALA A 81 23.77 12.63 -11.86
C ALA A 81 22.33 12.86 -11.40
N ILE A 82 22.13 13.96 -10.67
CA ILE A 82 20.80 14.54 -10.42
C ILE A 82 20.59 15.56 -11.53
N PRO A 83 19.67 15.32 -12.47
CA PRO A 83 19.49 16.20 -13.61
C PRO A 83 18.86 17.53 -13.21
N HIS A 84 19.15 18.57 -14.00
CA HIS A 84 18.52 19.88 -13.89
C HIS A 84 18.55 20.48 -12.47
N MET A 85 19.68 20.36 -11.82
CA MET A 85 19.86 20.79 -10.44
C MET A 85 19.68 22.29 -10.29
N GLN A 86 18.80 22.71 -9.37
CA GLN A 86 18.69 24.12 -8.96
C GLN A 86 19.42 24.36 -7.64
N ARG A 87 19.72 25.61 -7.35
CA ARG A 87 20.44 26.02 -6.15
C ARG A 87 19.71 27.12 -5.39
N GLY A 88 19.80 27.07 -4.06
CA GLY A 88 19.28 28.10 -3.17
C GLY A 88 17.81 28.43 -3.44
N ALA A 89 17.54 29.71 -3.59
CA ALA A 89 16.21 30.27 -3.78
C ALA A 89 15.69 30.24 -5.24
N GLU A 90 16.35 29.52 -6.14
CA GLU A 90 15.86 29.40 -7.52
C GLU A 90 14.50 28.71 -7.57
N ALA A 91 13.55 29.29 -8.30
CA ALA A 91 12.24 28.69 -8.49
C ALA A 91 12.30 27.44 -9.41
N PRO A 92 11.50 26.41 -9.19
CA PRO A 92 11.39 25.28 -10.10
C PRO A 92 11.01 25.69 -11.53
N ILE A 93 11.54 24.96 -12.52
CA ILE A 93 11.15 25.09 -13.92
C ILE A 93 10.20 23.92 -14.23
N TRP A 94 8.91 24.14 -14.05
CA TRP A 94 7.88 23.11 -14.21
C TRP A 94 7.71 22.67 -15.66
N ALA A 95 7.42 21.39 -15.88
CA ALA A 95 7.04 20.89 -17.20
C ALA A 95 5.74 21.53 -17.70
N ASP A 96 4.77 21.68 -16.79
CA ASP A 96 3.56 22.47 -16.99
C ASP A 96 3.23 23.21 -15.69
N ALA A 97 3.35 24.53 -15.72
CA ALA A 97 3.09 25.38 -14.55
C ALA A 97 1.59 25.62 -14.30
N THR A 98 0.70 25.09 -15.14
CA THR A 98 -0.76 25.25 -14.99
C THR A 98 -1.43 24.11 -14.23
N VAL A 99 -0.72 23.00 -14.04
CA VAL A 99 -1.24 21.82 -13.32
C VAL A 99 -0.71 21.74 -11.89
N ARG A 100 -1.44 21.07 -11.03
CA ARG A 100 -0.97 20.62 -9.72
C ARG A 100 -0.57 19.16 -9.80
N TYR A 101 0.60 18.85 -9.32
CA TYR A 101 1.19 17.52 -9.36
C TYR A 101 0.95 16.77 -8.06
N PRO A 102 0.64 15.47 -8.08
CA PRO A 102 0.59 14.64 -6.88
C PRO A 102 1.94 14.62 -6.17
N VAL A 103 1.91 14.52 -4.86
CA VAL A 103 3.12 14.42 -4.01
C VAL A 103 3.43 12.95 -3.74
N LEU A 104 4.70 12.56 -3.87
CA LEU A 104 5.18 11.25 -3.46
C LEU A 104 6.26 11.42 -2.38
N LEU A 105 5.95 10.97 -1.17
CA LEU A 105 6.92 10.86 -0.09
C LEU A 105 7.79 9.63 -0.32
N PHE A 106 9.08 9.84 -0.49
CA PHE A 106 10.03 8.76 -0.66
C PHE A 106 10.81 8.51 0.63
N SER A 107 10.81 7.26 1.12
CA SER A 107 11.52 6.88 2.35
C SER A 107 12.52 5.76 2.06
N HIS A 108 13.81 6.05 2.23
CA HIS A 108 14.89 5.08 2.01
C HIS A 108 14.98 4.01 3.10
N GLY A 109 15.72 2.92 2.85
CA GLY A 109 16.01 1.85 3.80
C GLY A 109 16.92 2.29 4.95
N LEU A 110 17.18 1.38 5.89
CA LEU A 110 18.07 1.61 7.02
C LEU A 110 19.47 2.04 6.53
N ALA A 111 20.02 3.05 7.17
CA ALA A 111 21.32 3.63 6.86
C ALA A 111 21.51 4.02 5.38
N GLY A 112 20.40 4.16 4.64
CA GLY A 112 20.41 4.60 3.25
C GLY A 112 20.43 6.11 3.10
N SER A 113 20.49 6.54 1.84
CA SER A 113 20.43 7.94 1.44
C SER A 113 19.57 8.08 0.18
N PRO A 114 18.73 9.12 0.06
CA PRO A 114 17.91 9.32 -1.14
C PRO A 114 18.71 9.53 -2.41
N ILE A 115 20.01 9.82 -2.30
CA ILE A 115 20.93 9.96 -3.44
C ILE A 115 21.80 8.73 -3.71
N SER A 116 21.57 7.60 -3.03
CA SER A 116 22.21 6.34 -3.45
C SER A 116 21.75 5.94 -4.86
N ASP A 117 22.57 5.20 -5.59
CA ASP A 117 22.36 4.91 -7.01
C ASP A 117 20.95 4.34 -7.29
N ALA A 118 20.51 3.36 -6.50
CA ALA A 118 19.19 2.75 -6.68
C ALA A 118 18.04 3.72 -6.39
N TYR A 119 18.17 4.57 -5.38
CA TYR A 119 17.10 5.49 -5.00
C TYR A 119 17.01 6.70 -5.92
N ILE A 120 18.13 7.27 -6.38
CA ILE A 120 18.07 8.40 -7.30
C ILE A 120 17.37 8.05 -8.62
N GLU A 121 17.54 6.83 -9.11
CA GLU A 121 16.81 6.37 -10.30
C GLU A 121 15.30 6.26 -10.02
N SER A 122 14.92 5.80 -8.83
CA SER A 122 13.51 5.77 -8.41
C SER A 122 12.89 7.17 -8.34
N LEU A 123 13.61 8.13 -7.74
CA LEU A 123 13.15 9.53 -7.67
C LEU A 123 12.94 10.13 -9.06
N LYS A 124 13.90 9.93 -9.97
CA LYS A 124 13.84 10.39 -11.36
C LYS A 124 12.65 9.77 -12.09
N LEU A 125 12.43 8.47 -11.91
CA LEU A 125 11.35 7.75 -12.56
C LEU A 125 9.98 8.29 -12.11
N PHE A 126 9.72 8.39 -10.83
CA PHE A 126 8.45 8.93 -10.34
C PHE A 126 8.24 10.39 -10.78
N ALA A 127 9.28 11.22 -10.75
CA ALA A 127 9.19 12.60 -11.26
C ALA A 127 8.87 12.65 -12.76
N SER A 128 9.43 11.73 -13.57
CA SER A 128 9.12 11.63 -15.00
C SER A 128 7.67 11.19 -15.28
N HIS A 129 7.03 10.52 -14.30
CA HIS A 129 5.61 10.13 -14.35
C HIS A 129 4.68 11.16 -13.70
N GLY A 130 5.17 12.36 -13.42
CA GLY A 130 4.35 13.48 -12.99
C GLY A 130 4.18 13.62 -11.48
N TYR A 131 5.03 13.02 -10.67
CA TYR A 131 5.02 13.22 -9.22
C TYR A 131 6.03 14.29 -8.78
N VAL A 132 5.67 15.10 -7.81
CA VAL A 132 6.65 15.84 -7.02
C VAL A 132 7.13 14.91 -5.92
N VAL A 133 8.36 14.42 -6.06
CA VAL A 133 8.95 13.42 -5.16
C VAL A 133 9.76 14.13 -4.09
N VAL A 134 9.45 13.86 -2.83
CA VAL A 134 10.07 14.50 -1.67
C VAL A 134 10.74 13.42 -0.83
N ALA A 135 12.06 13.49 -0.67
CA ALA A 135 12.88 12.45 -0.07
C ALA A 135 13.77 13.03 1.04
N PRO A 136 13.46 12.77 2.33
CA PRO A 136 14.28 13.20 3.46
C PRO A 136 15.54 12.36 3.57
N PHE A 137 16.62 12.96 4.06
CA PHE A 137 17.75 12.27 4.66
C PHE A 137 17.38 11.94 6.10
N HIS A 138 17.05 10.70 6.41
CA HIS A 138 16.59 10.32 7.75
C HIS A 138 17.68 10.43 8.82
N GLY A 139 18.94 10.30 8.43
CA GLY A 139 20.09 10.42 9.35
C GLY A 139 20.15 9.28 10.37
N ASP A 140 19.81 8.07 9.95
CA ASP A 140 19.66 6.89 10.82
C ASP A 140 20.89 6.66 11.69
N ASN A 141 22.08 6.65 11.07
CA ASN A 141 23.34 6.43 11.78
C ASN A 141 23.64 7.53 12.80
N ARG A 142 23.34 8.79 12.45
CA ARG A 142 23.49 9.92 13.36
C ARG A 142 22.53 9.83 14.56
N ILE A 143 21.28 9.46 14.31
CA ILE A 143 20.23 9.38 15.33
C ILE A 143 20.43 8.18 16.25
N ALA A 144 20.65 7.01 15.66
CA ALA A 144 20.80 5.77 16.40
C ALA A 144 22.20 5.57 16.98
N ASP A 145 23.20 6.34 16.50
CA ASP A 145 24.62 6.13 16.81
C ASP A 145 25.03 4.67 16.50
N LEU A 146 24.55 4.19 15.34
CA LEU A 146 24.71 2.81 14.88
C LEU A 146 25.47 2.81 13.57
N GLU A 147 26.45 1.95 13.46
CA GLU A 147 27.01 1.49 12.20
C GLU A 147 26.51 0.06 11.99
N LEU A 148 25.66 -0.18 11.01
CA LEU A 148 25.09 -1.50 10.74
C LEU A 148 25.74 -2.08 9.45
N GLU A 149 26.90 -2.71 9.61
CA GLU A 149 27.64 -3.31 8.50
C GLU A 149 27.71 -4.85 8.60
N ASN A 150 27.45 -5.43 9.79
CA ASN A 150 27.64 -6.86 10.03
C ASN A 150 26.73 -7.39 11.16
N PHE A 151 26.88 -8.69 11.50
CA PHE A 151 26.08 -9.34 12.55
C PHE A 151 26.31 -8.78 13.96
N GLU A 152 27.50 -8.28 14.25
CA GLU A 152 27.83 -7.70 15.58
C GLU A 152 27.01 -6.40 15.79
N ASP A 153 26.70 -5.68 14.72
CA ASP A 153 25.87 -4.48 14.74
C ASP A 153 24.41 -4.81 15.07
N THR A 154 23.93 -5.98 14.67
CA THR A 154 22.60 -6.47 15.07
C THR A 154 22.51 -6.67 16.58
N LEU A 155 23.58 -7.23 17.20
CA LEU A 155 23.66 -7.36 18.65
C LEU A 155 23.74 -5.99 19.32
N TYR A 156 24.49 -5.06 18.76
CA TYR A 156 24.55 -3.68 19.25
C TYR A 156 23.19 -3.00 19.19
N ALA A 157 22.44 -3.17 18.11
CA ALA A 157 21.08 -2.63 17.99
C ALA A 157 20.14 -3.20 19.06
N LEU A 158 20.25 -4.48 19.40
CA LEU A 158 19.48 -5.09 20.48
C LEU A 158 19.86 -4.52 21.87
N LEU A 159 21.15 -4.29 22.11
CA LEU A 159 21.64 -3.70 23.36
C LEU A 159 21.28 -2.22 23.49
N ASN A 160 21.16 -1.49 22.38
CA ASN A 160 20.77 -0.09 22.30
C ASN A 160 19.35 0.10 21.74
N PHE A 161 18.48 -0.84 22.01
CA PHE A 161 17.13 -0.94 21.44
C PHE A 161 16.34 0.36 21.49
N LYS A 162 16.43 1.13 22.58
CA LYS A 162 15.73 2.42 22.71
C LYS A 162 16.19 3.46 21.68
N ARG A 163 17.46 3.44 21.28
CA ARG A 163 17.96 4.35 20.22
C ARG A 163 17.42 3.93 18.85
N PHE A 164 17.32 2.63 18.63
CA PHE A 164 16.75 2.09 17.41
C PHE A 164 15.26 2.43 17.30
N VAL A 165 14.50 2.29 18.39
CA VAL A 165 13.10 2.74 18.46
C VAL A 165 12.97 4.23 18.18
N ALA A 166 13.84 5.07 18.77
CA ALA A 166 13.80 6.51 18.53
C ALA A 166 14.07 6.86 17.07
N MET A 167 15.04 6.20 16.44
CA MET A 167 15.32 6.34 15.01
C MET A 167 14.10 5.97 14.17
N GLN A 168 13.48 4.82 14.41
CA GLN A 168 12.28 4.39 13.67
C GLN A 168 11.10 5.34 13.89
N ALA A 169 10.88 5.82 15.11
CA ALA A 169 9.78 6.73 15.45
C ALA A 169 9.95 8.13 14.85
N LEU A 170 11.19 8.61 14.69
CA LEU A 170 11.48 9.91 14.10
C LEU A 170 11.23 9.96 12.58
N ARG A 171 11.34 8.83 11.88
CA ARG A 171 11.17 8.76 10.42
C ARG A 171 9.76 9.16 9.95
N PRO A 172 8.66 8.62 10.49
CA PRO A 172 7.31 9.05 10.10
C PRO A 172 7.01 10.50 10.48
N LEU A 173 7.56 11.00 11.60
CA LEU A 173 7.44 12.42 11.95
C LEU A 173 8.15 13.30 10.91
N ALA A 174 9.35 12.92 10.48
CA ALA A 174 10.09 13.66 9.46
C ALA A 174 9.33 13.70 8.13
N LEU A 175 8.72 12.58 7.71
CA LEU A 175 7.88 12.52 6.50
C LEU A 175 6.66 13.44 6.60
N SER A 176 5.94 13.40 7.71
CA SER A 176 4.77 14.25 7.95
C SER A 176 5.12 15.74 7.97
N ASN A 177 6.22 16.10 8.63
CA ASN A 177 6.68 17.49 8.68
C ASN A 177 7.21 17.97 7.33
N LEU A 178 7.93 17.12 6.59
CA LEU A 178 8.38 17.40 5.24
C LEU A 178 7.18 17.63 4.30
N LEU A 179 6.13 16.85 4.41
CA LEU A 179 4.89 17.08 3.68
C LEU A 179 4.31 18.46 4.00
N THR A 180 4.25 18.86 5.26
CA THR A 180 3.82 20.21 5.65
C THR A 180 4.72 21.26 5.04
N ALA A 181 6.04 21.07 5.14
CA ALA A 181 7.01 22.04 4.58
C ALA A 181 6.85 22.23 3.07
N ILE A 182 6.59 21.16 2.30
CA ILE A 182 6.42 21.27 0.84
C ILE A 182 5.08 21.91 0.46
N LEU A 183 4.01 21.60 1.19
CA LEU A 183 2.69 22.17 0.95
C LEU A 183 2.63 23.67 1.27
N ASP A 184 3.46 24.15 2.18
CA ASP A 184 3.54 25.57 2.58
C ASP A 184 4.63 26.33 1.83
N HIS A 185 5.54 25.63 1.14
CA HIS A 185 6.70 26.25 0.51
C HIS A 185 6.32 27.17 -0.65
N PRO A 186 6.80 28.41 -0.72
CA PRO A 186 6.37 29.39 -1.73
C PRO A 186 6.64 28.97 -3.19
N HIS A 187 7.58 28.06 -3.43
CA HIS A 187 7.88 27.57 -4.77
C HIS A 187 7.09 26.32 -5.16
N TYR A 188 6.49 25.61 -4.19
CA TYR A 188 5.82 24.32 -4.45
C TYR A 188 4.30 24.36 -4.20
N ARG A 189 3.82 25.07 -3.18
CA ARG A 189 2.42 25.06 -2.71
C ARG A 189 1.36 25.25 -3.80
N ASP A 190 1.66 26.07 -4.82
CA ASP A 190 0.72 26.37 -5.90
C ASP A 190 0.77 25.32 -7.03
N HIS A 191 1.76 24.42 -7.01
CA HIS A 191 2.00 23.39 -8.02
C HIS A 191 1.87 21.96 -7.51
N VAL A 192 1.63 21.74 -6.22
CA VAL A 192 1.39 20.43 -5.64
C VAL A 192 -0.08 20.25 -5.29
N ASP A 193 -0.57 19.03 -5.40
CA ASP A 193 -1.94 18.67 -5.06
C ASP A 193 -2.01 18.06 -3.65
N PRO A 194 -2.52 18.78 -2.65
CA PRO A 194 -2.62 18.28 -1.28
C PRO A 194 -3.63 17.15 -1.09
N ALA A 195 -4.51 16.93 -2.08
CA ALA A 195 -5.50 15.86 -2.08
C ALA A 195 -5.01 14.59 -2.82
N ASN A 196 -3.73 14.57 -3.24
CA ASN A 196 -3.12 13.43 -3.93
C ASN A 196 -1.71 13.20 -3.39
N VAL A 197 -1.61 12.66 -2.17
CA VAL A 197 -0.35 12.38 -1.49
C VAL A 197 -0.16 10.88 -1.35
N SER A 198 0.97 10.40 -1.82
CA SER A 198 1.35 8.99 -1.76
C SER A 198 2.73 8.79 -1.16
N GLY A 199 3.07 7.52 -0.90
CA GLY A 199 4.38 7.14 -0.43
C GLY A 199 4.99 5.97 -1.20
N PHE A 200 6.32 6.00 -1.35
CA PHE A 200 7.12 4.85 -1.77
C PHE A 200 8.27 4.67 -0.78
N GLY A 201 8.36 3.50 -0.17
CA GLY A 201 9.38 3.24 0.84
C GLY A 201 10.08 1.91 0.65
N ALA A 202 11.40 1.88 0.76
CA ALA A 202 12.18 0.65 0.73
C ALA A 202 12.55 0.21 2.15
N SER A 203 12.38 -1.08 2.47
CA SER A 203 12.76 -1.67 3.77
C SER A 203 12.12 -0.90 4.94
N LEU A 204 12.92 -0.30 5.85
CA LEU A 204 12.42 0.59 6.91
C LEU A 204 11.63 1.80 6.37
N GLY A 205 11.84 2.18 5.11
CA GLY A 205 11.02 3.19 4.47
C GLY A 205 9.56 2.77 4.31
N GLY A 206 9.31 1.51 3.96
CA GLY A 206 7.96 0.93 3.91
C GLY A 206 7.30 0.85 5.29
N GLU A 207 8.06 0.46 6.33
CA GLU A 207 7.62 0.54 7.73
C GLU A 207 7.23 1.96 8.12
N SER A 208 8.08 2.95 7.79
CA SER A 208 7.86 4.36 8.13
C SER A 208 6.55 4.91 7.59
N LEU A 209 6.13 4.51 6.40
CA LEU A 209 4.86 4.90 5.80
C LEU A 209 3.66 4.28 6.55
N LEU A 210 3.76 3.03 6.99
CA LEU A 210 2.73 2.41 7.83
C LEU A 210 2.66 3.07 9.22
N LEU A 211 3.80 3.39 9.82
CA LEU A 211 3.86 4.13 11.09
C LEU A 211 3.29 5.55 10.97
N MET A 212 3.46 6.20 9.81
CA MET A 212 2.85 7.50 9.51
C MET A 212 1.31 7.41 9.44
N SER A 213 0.77 6.23 9.16
CA SER A 213 -0.67 5.98 8.95
C SER A 213 -1.33 5.27 10.12
N GLY A 214 -0.80 5.39 11.32
CA GLY A 214 -1.42 4.89 12.53
C GLY A 214 -0.95 3.52 13.01
N ALA A 215 0.00 2.87 12.35
CA ALA A 215 0.60 1.65 12.88
C ALA A 215 1.36 1.93 14.19
N ALA A 216 1.37 0.94 15.09
CA ALA A 216 2.10 1.02 16.35
C ALA A 216 3.46 0.33 16.25
N LEU A 217 4.53 1.08 16.53
CA LEU A 217 5.91 0.61 16.55
C LEU A 217 6.18 -0.22 17.81
N THR A 218 6.93 -1.30 17.68
CA THR A 218 7.46 -2.07 18.81
C THR A 218 8.39 -1.22 19.67
N THR A 219 8.08 -1.03 20.93
CA THR A 219 8.83 -0.17 21.86
C THR A 219 9.56 -0.93 22.96
N SER A 220 9.38 -2.24 23.03
CA SER A 220 10.11 -3.09 23.99
C SER A 220 10.37 -4.49 23.43
N LEU A 221 11.45 -5.12 23.88
CA LEU A 221 11.75 -6.53 23.56
C LEU A 221 10.69 -7.50 24.12
N GLY A 222 9.86 -7.08 25.07
CA GLY A 222 8.63 -7.77 25.48
C GLY A 222 7.48 -7.61 24.49
N GLN A 223 7.73 -6.91 23.37
CA GLN A 223 6.83 -6.70 22.23
C GLN A 223 5.61 -5.81 22.52
N SER A 224 5.75 -4.87 23.46
CA SER A 224 4.83 -3.74 23.55
C SER A 224 4.98 -2.85 22.33
N SER A 225 3.90 -2.21 21.91
CA SER A 225 3.91 -1.27 20.78
C SER A 225 3.13 0.00 21.11
N ASN A 226 3.59 1.12 20.55
CA ASN A 226 2.97 2.43 20.72
C ASN A 226 2.75 3.06 19.35
N ARG A 227 1.59 3.70 19.16
CA ARG A 227 1.30 4.48 17.93
C ARG A 227 2.24 5.67 17.87
N VAL A 228 2.85 5.88 16.71
CA VAL A 228 3.77 7.00 16.49
C VAL A 228 3.02 8.24 16.01
N LEU A 229 2.26 8.08 14.93
CA LEU A 229 1.56 9.14 14.22
C LEU A 229 0.33 8.56 13.52
N ASP A 230 -0.58 9.42 13.12
CA ASP A 230 -1.69 9.10 12.21
C ASP A 230 -1.94 10.34 11.35
N ASP A 231 -1.28 10.41 10.20
CA ASP A 231 -1.39 11.53 9.28
C ASP A 231 -2.35 11.18 8.13
N PRO A 232 -3.57 11.70 8.14
CA PRO A 232 -4.60 11.35 7.15
C PRO A 232 -4.32 11.90 5.75
N ARG A 233 -3.29 12.74 5.58
CA ARG A 233 -2.93 13.28 4.26
C ARG A 233 -2.26 12.23 3.38
N LEU A 234 -1.66 11.17 3.95
CA LEU A 234 -1.12 10.05 3.18
C LEU A 234 -2.27 9.14 2.75
N GLU A 235 -2.53 9.05 1.44
CA GLU A 235 -3.70 8.36 0.89
C GLU A 235 -3.42 6.96 0.38
N ALA A 236 -2.18 6.68 -0.04
CA ALA A 236 -1.73 5.36 -0.47
C ALA A 236 -0.23 5.21 -0.33
N ALA A 237 0.26 3.99 -0.14
CA ALA A 237 1.70 3.75 -0.08
C ALA A 237 2.11 2.43 -0.74
N VAL A 238 3.35 2.40 -1.22
CA VAL A 238 4.04 1.23 -1.75
C VAL A 238 5.27 0.94 -0.91
N GLY A 239 5.40 -0.29 -0.44
CA GLY A 239 6.60 -0.79 0.20
C GLY A 239 7.36 -1.75 -0.72
N TYR A 240 8.60 -1.43 -1.04
CA TYR A 240 9.52 -2.34 -1.69
C TYR A 240 10.37 -3.04 -0.64
N VAL A 241 10.37 -4.38 -0.63
CA VAL A 241 10.97 -5.23 0.43
C VAL A 241 10.71 -4.67 1.84
N PRO A 242 9.45 -4.30 2.16
CA PRO A 242 9.15 -3.51 3.35
C PRO A 242 9.47 -4.29 4.62
N TYR A 243 10.04 -3.62 5.61
CA TYR A 243 10.37 -4.24 6.89
C TYR A 243 9.14 -4.37 7.78
N PHE A 244 8.74 -5.61 8.04
CA PHE A 244 7.68 -5.95 8.99
C PHE A 244 8.23 -6.60 10.27
N GLY A 245 9.56 -6.59 10.41
CA GLY A 245 10.28 -7.28 11.46
C GLY A 245 10.66 -8.71 11.10
N ILE A 246 11.34 -9.34 12.02
CA ILE A 246 11.65 -10.77 12.02
C ILE A 246 10.98 -11.41 13.24
N ASP A 247 10.89 -12.74 13.29
CA ASP A 247 10.16 -13.44 14.37
C ASP A 247 10.64 -13.09 15.79
N VAL A 248 11.94 -12.84 15.94
CA VAL A 248 12.54 -12.42 17.24
C VAL A 248 12.44 -10.92 17.49
N TYR A 249 12.13 -10.13 16.46
CA TYR A 249 12.09 -8.68 16.49
C TYR A 249 10.99 -8.12 15.57
N PRO A 250 9.72 -8.24 15.94
CA PRO A 250 8.62 -7.70 15.14
C PRO A 250 8.63 -6.17 15.13
N ALA A 251 8.36 -5.58 13.95
CA ALA A 251 8.28 -4.13 13.81
C ALA A 251 7.01 -3.54 14.46
N PHE A 252 5.91 -4.30 14.46
CA PHE A 252 4.57 -3.80 14.83
C PHE A 252 3.99 -4.55 16.04
N GLY A 253 4.77 -4.68 17.11
CA GLY A 253 4.34 -5.31 18.36
C GLY A 253 4.16 -6.82 18.25
N ARG A 254 3.63 -7.40 19.35
CA ARG A 254 3.38 -8.85 19.42
C ARG A 254 2.39 -9.28 18.34
N ASP A 255 2.74 -10.32 17.58
CA ASP A 255 1.93 -10.89 16.51
C ASP A 255 1.52 -9.85 15.43
N LEU A 256 2.33 -8.81 15.24
CA LEU A 256 2.06 -7.70 14.29
C LEU A 256 0.76 -6.94 14.58
N LYS A 257 0.25 -6.98 15.83
CA LYS A 257 -1.01 -6.33 16.21
C LYS A 257 -0.96 -4.79 16.13
N GLY A 258 0.22 -4.21 16.06
CA GLY A 258 0.38 -2.78 15.80
C GLY A 258 -0.15 -2.33 14.44
N LEU A 259 -0.46 -3.26 13.53
CA LEU A 259 -1.10 -2.99 12.25
C LEU A 259 -2.64 -3.02 12.30
N ASP A 260 -3.22 -3.51 13.40
CA ASP A 260 -4.67 -3.59 13.52
C ASP A 260 -5.30 -2.18 13.47
N GLY A 261 -6.26 -2.00 12.57
CA GLY A 261 -6.95 -0.73 12.36
C GLY A 261 -6.29 0.23 11.37
N VAL A 262 -5.11 -0.10 10.82
CA VAL A 262 -4.51 0.66 9.72
C VAL A 262 -5.32 0.41 8.44
N THR A 263 -5.87 1.47 7.86
CA THR A 263 -6.72 1.41 6.65
C THR A 263 -6.06 2.00 5.42
N LEU A 264 -4.82 2.48 5.51
CA LEU A 264 -4.05 2.99 4.37
C LEU A 264 -4.01 1.94 3.26
N PRO A 265 -4.39 2.28 2.03
CA PRO A 265 -4.10 1.45 0.86
C PRO A 265 -2.60 1.18 0.73
N TYR A 266 -2.22 -0.11 0.77
CA TYR A 266 -0.81 -0.49 0.79
C TYR A 266 -0.50 -1.62 -0.18
N LEU A 267 0.48 -1.41 -1.06
CA LEU A 267 1.09 -2.44 -1.90
C LEU A 267 2.45 -2.84 -1.31
N ALA A 268 2.66 -4.12 -1.07
CA ALA A 268 3.97 -4.67 -0.74
C ALA A 268 4.54 -5.43 -1.94
N LEU A 269 5.75 -5.09 -2.34
CA LEU A 269 6.57 -5.80 -3.34
C LEU A 269 7.69 -6.49 -2.58
N SER A 270 7.65 -7.81 -2.42
CA SER A 270 8.55 -8.54 -1.52
C SER A 270 9.31 -9.64 -2.24
N GLY A 271 10.60 -9.75 -1.97
CA GLY A 271 11.44 -10.80 -2.52
C GLY A 271 11.25 -12.16 -1.84
N THR A 272 11.19 -13.24 -2.62
CA THR A 272 11.05 -14.60 -2.06
C THR A 272 12.34 -15.10 -1.40
N ALA A 273 13.50 -14.56 -1.77
CA ALA A 273 14.80 -14.86 -1.18
C ALA A 273 15.26 -13.83 -0.12
N ASP A 274 14.39 -12.90 0.27
CA ASP A 274 14.68 -11.90 1.28
C ASP A 274 14.68 -12.51 2.69
N THR A 275 15.85 -12.51 3.32
CA THR A 275 16.04 -13.00 4.70
C THR A 275 16.00 -11.89 5.75
N THR A 276 16.12 -10.62 5.34
CA THR A 276 16.08 -9.45 6.21
C THR A 276 14.62 -9.00 6.48
N ALA A 277 13.80 -9.02 5.43
CA ALA A 277 12.35 -8.78 5.51
C ALA A 277 11.59 -9.98 4.90
N PRO A 278 11.52 -11.12 5.60
CA PRO A 278 10.98 -12.36 5.05
C PRO A 278 9.53 -12.18 4.59
N ILE A 279 9.24 -12.54 3.35
CA ILE A 279 7.92 -12.40 2.73
C ILE A 279 6.78 -13.02 3.56
N THR A 280 7.08 -14.10 4.31
CA THR A 280 6.10 -14.74 5.20
C THR A 280 5.68 -13.86 6.37
N VAL A 281 6.58 -13.01 6.88
CA VAL A 281 6.26 -12.02 7.91
C VAL A 281 5.48 -10.86 7.31
N VAL A 282 5.90 -10.38 6.14
CA VAL A 282 5.18 -9.35 5.38
C VAL A 282 3.75 -9.80 5.10
N GLU A 283 3.54 -11.01 4.59
CA GLU A 283 2.20 -11.54 4.29
C GLU A 283 1.30 -11.60 5.53
N ARG A 284 1.82 -12.07 6.66
CA ARG A 284 1.08 -12.08 7.94
C ARG A 284 0.66 -10.67 8.36
N GLY A 285 1.54 -9.68 8.19
CA GLY A 285 1.25 -8.29 8.51
C GLY A 285 0.26 -7.66 7.55
N MET A 286 0.42 -7.89 6.25
CA MET A 286 -0.52 -7.41 5.23
C MET A 286 -1.96 -7.89 5.48
N ARG A 287 -2.14 -9.12 5.96
CA ARG A 287 -3.46 -9.67 6.30
C ARG A 287 -4.12 -8.97 7.49
N ARG A 288 -3.39 -8.17 8.29
CA ARG A 288 -3.92 -7.38 9.41
C ARG A 288 -4.42 -6.01 9.00
N LEU A 289 -3.99 -5.49 7.84
CA LEU A 289 -4.43 -4.19 7.36
C LEU A 289 -5.94 -4.23 7.05
N GLY A 290 -6.66 -3.19 7.45
CA GLY A 290 -8.11 -3.07 7.25
C GLY A 290 -8.51 -2.53 5.88
N GLY A 291 -7.60 -1.83 5.18
CA GLY A 291 -7.83 -1.22 3.89
C GLY A 291 -7.44 -2.08 2.69
N THR A 292 -7.33 -1.43 1.53
CA THR A 292 -6.77 -2.03 0.32
C THR A 292 -5.37 -2.56 0.60
N ARG A 293 -5.11 -3.80 0.21
CA ARG A 293 -3.83 -4.46 0.44
C ARG A 293 -3.50 -5.42 -0.70
N GLN A 294 -2.32 -5.24 -1.27
CA GLN A 294 -1.79 -6.13 -2.31
C GLN A 294 -0.38 -6.57 -1.92
N LEU A 295 -0.06 -7.83 -2.14
CA LEU A 295 1.28 -8.40 -1.97
C LEU A 295 1.69 -9.10 -3.24
N VAL A 296 2.77 -8.61 -3.85
CA VAL A 296 3.42 -9.22 -5.00
C VAL A 296 4.75 -9.83 -4.53
N ALA A 297 4.93 -11.11 -4.82
CA ALA A 297 6.17 -11.82 -4.60
C ALA A 297 7.06 -11.71 -5.84
N LEU A 298 8.27 -11.23 -5.68
CA LEU A 298 9.31 -11.18 -6.71
C LEU A 298 10.23 -12.39 -6.52
N THR A 299 10.24 -13.30 -7.49
CA THR A 299 10.95 -14.58 -7.38
C THR A 299 12.46 -14.37 -7.33
N ASP A 300 13.13 -15.02 -6.36
CA ASP A 300 14.57 -14.96 -6.11
C ASP A 300 15.16 -13.57 -5.80
N VAL A 301 14.33 -12.56 -5.56
CA VAL A 301 14.79 -11.25 -5.10
C VAL A 301 15.20 -11.33 -3.63
N GLN A 302 16.39 -10.81 -3.32
CA GLN A 302 16.93 -10.63 -1.98
C GLN A 302 16.56 -9.24 -1.41
N HIS A 303 17.10 -8.90 -0.24
CA HIS A 303 16.91 -7.59 0.37
C HIS A 303 17.73 -6.51 -0.34
N GLY A 304 17.17 -5.87 -1.36
CA GLY A 304 17.84 -4.82 -2.14
C GLY A 304 17.20 -4.64 -3.51
N PHE A 305 17.54 -3.56 -4.19
CA PHE A 305 17.10 -3.34 -5.55
C PHE A 305 17.85 -4.26 -6.51
N ASP A 306 17.10 -5.06 -7.25
CA ASP A 306 17.61 -5.85 -8.37
C ASP A 306 17.12 -5.20 -9.67
N PRO A 307 18.03 -4.65 -10.51
CA PRO A 307 17.65 -3.96 -11.73
C PRO A 307 16.84 -4.80 -12.73
N ARG A 308 16.94 -6.14 -12.63
CA ARG A 308 16.14 -7.06 -13.47
C ARG A 308 14.64 -6.95 -13.22
N PHE A 309 14.24 -6.49 -12.02
CA PHE A 309 12.86 -6.34 -11.59
C PHE A 309 12.37 -4.90 -11.60
N ASN A 310 13.15 -3.95 -12.12
CA ASN A 310 12.73 -2.55 -12.14
C ASN A 310 11.39 -2.36 -12.87
N ASP A 311 11.17 -3.06 -13.98
CA ASP A 311 9.92 -2.97 -14.73
C ASP A 311 8.73 -3.46 -13.89
N ASP A 312 8.89 -4.57 -13.16
CA ASP A 312 7.86 -5.09 -12.26
C ASP A 312 7.62 -4.12 -11.10
N ILE A 313 8.69 -3.72 -10.39
CA ILE A 313 8.61 -2.84 -9.21
C ILE A 313 7.85 -1.56 -9.54
N PHE A 314 8.27 -0.86 -10.60
CA PHE A 314 7.72 0.45 -10.89
C PHE A 314 6.39 0.39 -11.63
N SER A 315 6.13 -0.62 -12.45
CA SER A 315 4.82 -0.78 -13.10
C SER A 315 3.74 -1.12 -12.08
N TRP A 316 4.01 -2.05 -11.13
CA TRP A 316 3.11 -2.32 -10.03
C TRP A 316 2.88 -1.08 -9.16
N ALA A 317 3.94 -0.36 -8.80
CA ALA A 317 3.83 0.85 -7.98
C ALA A 317 2.99 1.93 -8.66
N LEU A 318 3.29 2.26 -9.92
CA LEU A 318 2.58 3.29 -10.68
C LEU A 318 1.11 2.93 -10.93
N ALA A 319 0.82 1.67 -11.30
CA ALA A 319 -0.54 1.20 -11.50
C ALA A 319 -1.36 1.24 -10.21
N PHE A 320 -0.77 0.76 -9.10
CA PHE A 320 -1.40 0.81 -7.78
C PHE A 320 -1.71 2.25 -7.36
N LEU A 321 -0.71 3.14 -7.39
CA LEU A 321 -0.90 4.54 -7.00
C LEU A 321 -1.92 5.25 -7.90
N ALA A 322 -1.88 5.03 -9.20
CA ALA A 322 -2.87 5.60 -10.13
C ALA A 322 -4.30 5.13 -9.79
N GLY A 323 -4.47 3.86 -9.42
CA GLY A 323 -5.76 3.30 -9.04
C GLY A 323 -6.28 3.77 -7.68
N GLN A 324 -5.41 4.23 -6.78
CA GLN A 324 -5.81 4.69 -5.45
C GLN A 324 -6.00 6.22 -5.38
N LEU A 325 -5.14 7.00 -6.05
CA LEU A 325 -5.10 8.46 -5.92
C LEU A 325 -6.04 9.19 -6.89
N LYS A 326 -6.28 8.63 -8.08
CA LYS A 326 -7.11 9.29 -9.09
C LYS A 326 -8.55 8.82 -8.96
N ASP A 327 -9.50 9.75 -9.00
CA ASP A 327 -10.93 9.42 -9.21
C ASP A 327 -11.14 8.98 -10.68
N ASP A 328 -10.36 7.98 -11.08
CA ASP A 328 -10.35 7.37 -12.42
C ASP A 328 -10.76 5.90 -12.30
N PRO A 329 -12.01 5.57 -12.65
CA PRO A 329 -12.53 4.22 -12.55
C PRO A 329 -11.78 3.22 -13.45
N VAL A 330 -11.18 3.68 -14.56
CA VAL A 330 -10.37 2.82 -15.45
C VAL A 330 -9.06 2.45 -14.79
N ALA A 331 -8.33 3.42 -14.22
CA ALA A 331 -7.08 3.14 -13.50
C ALA A 331 -7.33 2.21 -12.31
N ARG A 332 -8.42 2.44 -11.56
CA ARG A 332 -8.79 1.60 -10.42
C ARG A 332 -9.18 0.18 -10.83
N ALA A 333 -10.00 0.01 -11.87
CA ALA A 333 -10.35 -1.30 -12.39
C ALA A 333 -9.11 -2.03 -12.93
N SER A 334 -8.22 -1.33 -13.64
CA SER A 334 -6.96 -1.91 -14.13
C SER A 334 -6.07 -2.41 -12.99
N SER A 335 -5.87 -1.62 -11.93
CA SER A 335 -5.07 -2.05 -10.77
C SER A 335 -5.67 -3.26 -10.04
N THR A 336 -7.01 -3.40 -10.06
CA THR A 336 -7.72 -4.54 -9.46
C THR A 336 -7.59 -5.82 -10.29
N THR A 337 -7.49 -5.69 -11.62
CA THR A 337 -7.44 -6.85 -12.53
C THR A 337 -6.02 -7.28 -12.90
N MET A 338 -5.02 -6.52 -12.51
CA MET A 338 -3.63 -6.83 -12.78
C MET A 338 -3.14 -8.01 -11.93
N THR A 339 -2.56 -9.02 -12.56
CA THR A 339 -2.07 -10.24 -11.90
C THR A 339 -0.58 -10.47 -12.08
N ALA A 340 0.01 -9.89 -13.11
CA ALA A 340 1.43 -9.95 -13.42
C ALA A 340 1.81 -8.82 -14.38
N ILE A 341 3.09 -8.50 -14.46
CA ILE A 341 3.70 -7.60 -15.45
C ILE A 341 4.44 -8.44 -16.49
N ALA A 342 4.21 -8.13 -17.76
CA ALA A 342 4.89 -8.80 -18.86
C ALA A 342 6.34 -8.31 -19.00
N GLY A 343 7.30 -9.22 -19.04
CA GLY A 343 8.74 -8.92 -19.03
C GLY A 343 9.28 -8.78 -17.61
N GLY A 344 10.48 -8.25 -17.44
CA GLY A 344 11.13 -8.15 -16.12
C GLY A 344 11.56 -9.50 -15.55
N GLY A 345 11.21 -9.75 -14.30
CA GLY A 345 11.41 -11.03 -13.62
C GLY A 345 10.11 -11.82 -13.46
N ASP A 346 10.13 -12.79 -12.55
CA ASP A 346 8.93 -13.53 -12.19
C ASP A 346 8.24 -12.84 -11.01
N ASP A 347 7.09 -12.24 -11.24
CA ASP A 347 6.21 -11.65 -10.23
C ASP A 347 4.96 -12.52 -10.00
N VAL A 348 4.55 -12.69 -8.75
CA VAL A 348 3.39 -13.49 -8.36
C VAL A 348 2.52 -12.72 -7.37
N LEU A 349 1.28 -12.45 -7.76
CA LEU A 349 0.30 -11.84 -6.86
C LEU A 349 -0.14 -12.83 -5.78
N ARG A 350 0.20 -12.56 -4.51
CA ARG A 350 -0.11 -13.43 -3.37
C ARG A 350 -1.29 -12.99 -2.53
N LEU A 351 -1.56 -11.69 -2.54
CA LEU A 351 -2.68 -11.11 -1.81
C LEU A 351 -3.19 -9.92 -2.62
N ASP A 352 -4.50 -9.85 -2.82
CA ASP A 352 -5.13 -8.76 -3.53
C ASP A 352 -6.54 -8.50 -2.97
N TYR A 353 -6.62 -7.54 -2.08
CA TYR A 353 -7.90 -7.02 -1.64
C TYR A 353 -7.96 -5.53 -1.93
N ILE A 354 -8.90 -5.12 -2.74
CA ILE A 354 -9.17 -3.71 -3.04
C ILE A 354 -10.43 -3.32 -2.29
N ALA A 355 -10.27 -2.56 -1.22
CA ALA A 355 -11.40 -2.06 -0.44
C ALA A 355 -12.26 -1.14 -1.32
N PRO A 356 -13.58 -1.33 -1.35
CA PRO A 356 -14.45 -0.45 -2.11
C PRO A 356 -14.41 0.97 -1.54
N LEU A 357 -14.37 1.96 -2.43
CA LEU A 357 -14.53 3.36 -2.05
C LEU A 357 -15.92 3.59 -1.45
N ALA A 358 -16.09 4.70 -0.72
CA ALA A 358 -17.39 5.11 -0.21
C ALA A 358 -18.44 5.10 -1.33
N PRO A 359 -19.62 4.48 -1.11
CA PRO A 359 -20.62 4.33 -2.16
C PRO A 359 -21.29 5.69 -2.46
N LYS A 360 -21.56 5.95 -3.75
CA LYS A 360 -22.43 7.05 -4.19
C LYS A 360 -23.88 6.74 -3.81
N SER A 361 -24.80 7.67 -4.07
CA SER A 361 -26.21 7.56 -3.67
C SER A 361 -26.93 6.33 -4.25
N ASP A 362 -26.53 5.91 -5.44
CA ASP A 362 -27.06 4.76 -6.20
C ASP A 362 -26.19 3.50 -6.10
N GLU A 363 -25.17 3.52 -5.25
CA GLU A 363 -24.25 2.42 -5.03
C GLU A 363 -24.46 1.78 -3.65
N ARG A 364 -24.12 0.50 -3.51
CA ARG A 364 -24.13 -0.26 -2.26
C ARG A 364 -22.87 -1.08 -2.14
N ILE A 365 -22.39 -1.27 -0.92
CA ILE A 365 -21.29 -2.18 -0.62
C ILE A 365 -21.86 -3.56 -0.33
N ALA A 366 -21.52 -4.53 -1.16
CA ALA A 366 -21.81 -5.94 -0.93
C ALA A 366 -20.70 -6.52 -0.04
N VAL A 367 -21.07 -6.94 1.17
CA VAL A 367 -20.17 -7.46 2.21
C VAL A 367 -20.21 -8.98 2.22
N GLU A 368 -19.04 -9.63 2.16
CA GLU A 368 -18.94 -11.09 2.20
C GLU A 368 -18.86 -11.63 3.64
N TYR A 369 -19.56 -12.74 3.86
CA TYR A 369 -19.58 -13.53 5.08
C TYR A 369 -19.21 -14.96 4.81
N TYR A 370 -18.62 -15.63 5.81
CA TYR A 370 -18.37 -17.07 5.85
C TYR A 370 -18.94 -17.67 7.12
N ASN A 371 -19.60 -18.82 6.98
CA ASN A 371 -20.06 -19.61 8.12
C ASN A 371 -19.25 -20.91 8.19
N PRO A 372 -18.34 -21.08 9.16
CA PRO A 372 -17.48 -22.25 9.25
C PRO A 372 -18.22 -23.56 9.56
N ALA A 373 -19.39 -23.50 10.24
CA ALA A 373 -20.18 -24.68 10.53
C ALA A 373 -20.88 -25.25 9.30
N LEU A 374 -21.21 -24.39 8.33
CA LEU A 374 -21.81 -24.77 7.05
C LEU A 374 -20.76 -24.94 5.94
N ALA A 375 -19.56 -24.38 6.12
CA ALA A 375 -18.56 -24.17 5.08
C ALA A 375 -19.11 -23.37 3.88
N HIS A 376 -20.01 -22.41 4.14
CA HIS A 376 -20.70 -21.62 3.12
C HIS A 376 -20.26 -20.16 3.13
N TYR A 377 -20.18 -19.58 1.94
CA TYR A 377 -20.05 -18.16 1.71
C TYR A 377 -21.40 -17.52 1.39
N PHE A 378 -21.56 -16.28 1.77
CA PHE A 378 -22.71 -15.46 1.47
C PHE A 378 -22.28 -14.00 1.36
N PHE A 379 -22.94 -13.21 0.52
CA PHE A 379 -22.78 -11.77 0.54
C PHE A 379 -24.14 -11.05 0.54
N THR A 380 -24.16 -9.85 1.11
CA THR A 380 -25.34 -8.98 1.04
C THR A 380 -24.95 -7.54 0.75
N ALA A 381 -25.75 -6.88 -0.08
CA ALA A 381 -25.69 -5.44 -0.33
C ALA A 381 -26.71 -4.66 0.52
N GLU A 382 -27.51 -5.35 1.36
CA GLU A 382 -28.49 -4.75 2.25
C GLU A 382 -27.86 -4.42 3.62
N PRO A 383 -27.72 -3.13 4.00
CA PRO A 383 -27.10 -2.74 5.27
C PRO A 383 -27.80 -3.31 6.50
N ALA A 384 -29.13 -3.41 6.46
CA ALA A 384 -29.90 -3.96 7.57
C ALA A 384 -29.63 -5.47 7.77
N GLU A 385 -29.53 -6.23 6.67
CA GLU A 385 -29.18 -7.66 6.72
C GLU A 385 -27.74 -7.85 7.21
N ALA A 386 -26.79 -7.05 6.73
CA ALA A 386 -25.41 -7.05 7.21
C ALA A 386 -25.34 -6.80 8.73
N ALA A 387 -26.06 -5.82 9.24
CA ALA A 387 -26.12 -5.54 10.69
C ALA A 387 -26.72 -6.71 11.50
N MET A 388 -27.72 -7.40 10.96
CA MET A 388 -28.31 -8.58 11.62
C MET A 388 -27.36 -9.77 11.64
N LEU A 389 -26.59 -9.99 10.58
CA LEU A 389 -25.55 -11.03 10.53
C LEU A 389 -24.40 -10.72 11.52
N ASP A 390 -23.95 -9.47 11.57
CA ASP A 390 -22.92 -9.02 12.53
C ASP A 390 -23.37 -9.22 13.99
N ALA A 391 -24.64 -8.99 14.27
CA ALA A 391 -25.22 -9.19 15.60
C ALA A 391 -25.51 -10.67 15.94
N GLY A 392 -25.41 -11.59 14.97
CA GLY A 392 -25.72 -13.02 15.16
C GLY A 392 -27.19 -13.31 15.49
N ILE A 393 -28.14 -12.39 15.12
CA ILE A 393 -29.54 -12.45 15.57
C ILE A 393 -30.35 -13.47 14.77
N ILE A 394 -30.14 -13.58 13.44
CA ILE A 394 -30.99 -14.42 12.58
C ILE A 394 -30.41 -15.82 12.43
N VAL A 395 -29.14 -15.92 12.08
CA VAL A 395 -28.42 -17.18 11.97
C VAL A 395 -27.04 -17.01 12.60
N PRO A 396 -26.75 -17.65 13.73
CA PRO A 396 -25.45 -17.52 14.36
C PRO A 396 -24.34 -18.17 13.52
N GLY A 397 -23.11 -17.67 13.68
CA GLY A 397 -21.92 -18.26 13.09
C GLY A 397 -21.43 -17.64 11.79
N TRP A 398 -22.14 -16.66 11.23
CA TRP A 398 -21.63 -15.87 10.11
C TRP A 398 -20.57 -14.88 10.59
N GLN A 399 -19.46 -14.82 9.89
CA GLN A 399 -18.33 -13.95 10.18
C GLN A 399 -17.95 -13.20 8.90
N ARG A 400 -17.69 -11.89 9.01
CA ARG A 400 -17.15 -11.12 7.88
C ARG A 400 -15.81 -11.71 7.46
N THR A 401 -15.63 -11.93 6.16
CA THR A 401 -14.34 -12.38 5.60
C THR A 401 -13.34 -11.25 5.47
N GLY A 402 -13.81 -10.00 5.47
CA GLY A 402 -13.03 -8.81 5.16
C GLY A 402 -13.03 -8.47 3.66
N TYR A 403 -13.69 -9.26 2.81
CA TYR A 403 -13.89 -8.97 1.39
C TYR A 403 -15.21 -8.25 1.16
N ALA A 404 -15.22 -7.33 0.21
CA ALA A 404 -16.40 -6.58 -0.21
C ALA A 404 -16.19 -6.06 -1.63
N PHE A 405 -17.27 -5.74 -2.33
CA PHE A 405 -17.26 -5.06 -3.62
C PHE A 405 -18.48 -4.15 -3.76
N LYS A 406 -18.46 -3.21 -4.72
CA LYS A 406 -19.60 -2.30 -4.94
C LYS A 406 -20.52 -2.81 -6.04
N VAL A 407 -21.82 -2.66 -5.79
CA VAL A 407 -22.90 -2.90 -6.77
C VAL A 407 -23.79 -1.66 -6.85
N LEU A 408 -24.67 -1.61 -7.83
CA LEU A 408 -25.70 -0.56 -7.88
C LEU A 408 -26.87 -0.97 -6.99
N GLU A 409 -27.58 0.01 -6.46
CA GLU A 409 -28.80 -0.21 -5.67
C GLU A 409 -29.85 -0.99 -6.47
N ALA A 410 -30.64 -1.80 -5.80
CA ALA A 410 -31.77 -2.49 -6.42
C ALA A 410 -32.78 -1.47 -7.00
N GLY A 411 -33.09 -1.63 -8.29
CA GLY A 411 -33.95 -0.69 -9.01
C GLY A 411 -33.24 0.55 -9.57
N ALA A 412 -31.90 0.61 -9.53
CA ALA A 412 -31.13 1.65 -10.21
C ALA A 412 -31.50 1.74 -11.69
N ALA A 413 -31.41 2.96 -12.26
CA ALA A 413 -31.80 3.22 -13.65
C ALA A 413 -30.89 2.51 -14.69
N VAL A 414 -29.74 2.03 -14.25
CA VAL A 414 -28.74 1.36 -15.09
C VAL A 414 -28.38 -0.02 -14.51
N GLY A 415 -27.82 -0.86 -15.38
CA GLY A 415 -27.49 -2.26 -15.03
C GLY A 415 -28.71 -3.18 -15.11
N LEU A 416 -28.45 -4.47 -14.89
CA LEU A 416 -29.46 -5.52 -14.83
C LEU A 416 -29.74 -5.91 -13.38
N ALA A 417 -30.99 -6.18 -13.05
CA ALA A 417 -31.39 -6.61 -11.71
C ALA A 417 -30.92 -8.04 -11.41
N ALA A 418 -30.29 -8.23 -10.27
CA ALA A 418 -29.82 -9.52 -9.80
C ALA A 418 -30.95 -10.24 -9.04
N CYS A 419 -31.40 -11.36 -9.58
CA CYS A 419 -32.30 -12.28 -8.90
C CYS A 419 -31.56 -12.93 -7.71
N ARG A 420 -32.19 -12.94 -6.55
CA ARG A 420 -31.72 -13.62 -5.34
C ARG A 420 -32.61 -14.81 -5.01
N PHE A 421 -31.97 -15.91 -4.66
CA PHE A 421 -32.64 -17.16 -4.29
C PHE A 421 -32.02 -17.76 -3.02
N PHE A 422 -32.86 -18.40 -2.23
CA PHE A 422 -32.45 -19.22 -1.11
C PHE A 422 -32.86 -20.70 -1.33
N GLY A 423 -31.90 -21.58 -1.25
CA GLY A 423 -32.12 -23.03 -1.32
C GLY A 423 -32.63 -23.55 0.02
N THR A 424 -33.92 -23.66 0.16
CA THR A 424 -34.59 -23.93 1.45
C THR A 424 -34.43 -25.40 1.91
N PRO A 425 -33.79 -25.65 3.07
CA PRO A 425 -33.71 -26.99 3.64
C PRO A 425 -35.10 -27.58 3.97
N PRO A 426 -35.27 -28.93 3.98
CA PRO A 426 -34.25 -29.97 3.75
C PRO A 426 -34.01 -30.29 2.28
N LEU A 427 -34.78 -29.76 1.36
CA LEU A 427 -34.71 -30.12 -0.06
C LEU A 427 -33.64 -29.29 -0.79
N GLY A 428 -33.53 -28.01 -0.47
CA GLY A 428 -32.53 -27.09 -1.04
C GLY A 428 -31.20 -27.09 -0.26
N PRO A 429 -30.14 -26.49 -0.85
CA PRO A 429 -28.76 -26.63 -0.35
C PRO A 429 -28.41 -25.72 0.84
N ASN A 430 -29.38 -25.09 1.50
CA ASN A 430 -29.13 -24.11 2.59
C ASN A 430 -28.11 -23.01 2.20
N SER A 431 -28.27 -22.44 1.01
CA SER A 431 -27.33 -21.54 0.39
C SER A 431 -28.05 -20.49 -0.44
N HIS A 432 -27.42 -19.34 -0.68
CA HIS A 432 -27.94 -18.33 -1.57
C HIS A 432 -27.31 -18.42 -2.96
N PHE A 433 -28.08 -18.02 -3.95
CA PHE A 433 -27.67 -17.93 -5.34
C PHE A 433 -28.09 -16.59 -5.95
N PHE A 434 -27.20 -15.98 -6.73
CA PHE A 434 -27.45 -14.70 -7.37
C PHE A 434 -27.16 -14.78 -8.86
N THR A 435 -28.00 -14.14 -9.67
CA THR A 435 -27.77 -14.01 -11.11
C THR A 435 -28.43 -12.77 -11.69
N ILE A 436 -27.74 -12.10 -12.62
CA ILE A 436 -28.31 -11.04 -13.48
C ILE A 436 -28.77 -11.60 -14.84
N ASN A 437 -28.49 -12.87 -15.13
CA ASN A 437 -28.90 -13.51 -16.36
C ASN A 437 -30.41 -13.86 -16.30
N VAL A 438 -31.18 -13.28 -17.19
CA VAL A 438 -32.66 -13.41 -17.19
C VAL A 438 -33.12 -14.85 -17.41
N ASP A 439 -32.43 -15.60 -18.28
CA ASP A 439 -32.76 -17.00 -18.55
C ASP A 439 -32.41 -17.91 -17.38
N GLU A 440 -31.27 -17.68 -16.75
CA GLU A 440 -30.87 -18.40 -15.54
C GLU A 440 -31.83 -18.09 -14.38
N CYS A 441 -32.20 -16.83 -14.20
CA CYS A 441 -33.20 -16.41 -13.21
C CYS A 441 -34.54 -17.13 -13.44
N ALA A 442 -35.03 -17.19 -14.67
CA ALA A 442 -36.28 -17.90 -15.00
C ALA A 442 -36.19 -19.43 -14.71
N LYS A 443 -35.06 -20.05 -15.04
CA LYS A 443 -34.81 -21.47 -14.77
C LYS A 443 -34.78 -21.79 -13.27
N VAL A 444 -34.08 -20.96 -12.47
CA VAL A 444 -34.00 -21.16 -11.03
C VAL A 444 -35.33 -20.89 -10.36
N LYS A 445 -36.12 -19.91 -10.80
CA LYS A 445 -37.51 -19.69 -10.35
C LYS A 445 -38.42 -20.90 -10.55
N ALA A 446 -38.21 -21.65 -11.63
CA ALA A 446 -38.99 -22.85 -11.91
C ALA A 446 -38.52 -24.10 -11.11
N ASN A 447 -37.38 -24.03 -10.42
CA ASN A 447 -36.81 -25.11 -9.65
C ASN A 447 -37.34 -25.10 -8.20
N PRO A 448 -38.10 -26.16 -7.74
CA PRO A 448 -38.71 -26.16 -6.43
C PRO A 448 -37.73 -26.24 -5.25
N LEU A 449 -36.44 -26.45 -5.51
CA LEU A 449 -35.39 -26.43 -4.48
C LEU A 449 -35.00 -25.00 -4.06
N TRP A 450 -35.43 -24.00 -4.82
CA TRP A 450 -35.06 -22.61 -4.62
C TRP A 450 -36.26 -21.69 -4.40
N THR A 451 -36.23 -20.92 -3.33
CA THR A 451 -37.20 -19.87 -3.05
C THR A 451 -36.67 -18.55 -3.64
N TYR A 452 -37.46 -17.91 -4.49
CA TYR A 452 -37.14 -16.58 -5.01
C TYR A 452 -37.39 -15.52 -3.97
N GLU A 453 -36.37 -14.71 -3.65
CA GLU A 453 -36.42 -13.66 -2.62
C GLU A 453 -36.54 -12.26 -3.19
N GLY A 454 -36.58 -12.11 -4.51
CA GLY A 454 -36.67 -10.80 -5.17
C GLY A 454 -35.38 -10.40 -5.89
N PHE A 455 -35.27 -9.09 -6.16
CA PHE A 455 -34.07 -8.50 -6.71
C PHE A 455 -33.21 -7.92 -5.58
N ALA A 456 -31.92 -8.26 -5.56
CA ALA A 456 -31.01 -7.86 -4.47
C ALA A 456 -30.23 -6.59 -4.80
N PHE A 457 -29.83 -6.39 -6.04
CA PHE A 457 -29.02 -5.26 -6.51
C PHE A 457 -29.08 -5.18 -8.03
N ASN A 458 -28.51 -4.12 -8.60
CA ASN A 458 -28.26 -4.03 -10.05
C ASN A 458 -26.75 -4.12 -10.33
N ALA A 459 -26.37 -4.69 -11.48
CA ALA A 459 -24.98 -4.75 -11.92
C ALA A 459 -24.87 -4.71 -13.44
N THR A 460 -23.70 -4.33 -13.94
CA THR A 460 -23.39 -4.35 -15.38
C THR A 460 -23.13 -5.79 -15.83
N ALA A 461 -23.66 -6.18 -16.98
CA ALA A 461 -23.39 -7.49 -17.56
C ALA A 461 -22.01 -7.52 -18.24
N PRO A 462 -21.27 -8.63 -18.14
CA PRO A 462 -20.11 -8.86 -18.98
C PRO A 462 -20.54 -9.05 -20.44
N VAL A 463 -19.69 -8.65 -21.38
CA VAL A 463 -19.86 -8.84 -22.82
C VAL A 463 -18.75 -9.76 -23.31
N ALA A 464 -19.10 -10.91 -23.88
CA ALA A 464 -18.14 -11.96 -24.26
C ALA A 464 -17.18 -12.33 -23.08
N GLU A 465 -17.76 -12.51 -21.88
CA GLU A 465 -17.07 -12.85 -20.63
C GLU A 465 -16.14 -11.75 -20.05
N ALA A 466 -16.06 -10.58 -20.68
CA ALA A 466 -15.26 -9.46 -20.22
C ALA A 466 -16.14 -8.32 -19.68
N CYS A 467 -15.67 -7.66 -18.63
CA CYS A 467 -16.26 -6.44 -18.11
C CYS A 467 -15.77 -5.21 -18.89
N PRO A 468 -16.58 -4.14 -18.94
CA PRO A 468 -16.08 -2.83 -19.40
C PRO A 468 -14.82 -2.41 -18.64
N VAL A 469 -13.97 -1.61 -19.30
CA VAL A 469 -12.64 -1.22 -18.75
C VAL A 469 -12.71 -0.41 -17.46
N ASP A 470 -13.86 0.16 -17.14
CA ASP A 470 -14.15 0.91 -15.92
C ASP A 470 -14.94 0.08 -14.89
N ARG A 471 -14.94 -1.24 -15.02
CA ARG A 471 -15.66 -2.17 -14.14
C ARG A 471 -14.76 -3.33 -13.73
N VAL A 472 -15.07 -3.93 -12.58
CA VAL A 472 -14.33 -5.05 -11.98
C VAL A 472 -15.13 -6.34 -12.17
N PRO A 473 -14.58 -7.39 -12.77
CA PRO A 473 -15.27 -8.66 -12.91
C PRO A 473 -15.52 -9.32 -11.55
N VAL A 474 -16.75 -9.77 -11.33
CA VAL A 474 -17.10 -10.63 -10.19
C VAL A 474 -17.24 -12.05 -10.71
N ILE A 475 -16.32 -12.89 -10.26
CA ILE A 475 -16.23 -14.29 -10.65
C ILE A 475 -17.08 -15.12 -9.70
N ARG A 476 -17.95 -15.94 -10.27
CA ARG A 476 -18.70 -16.94 -9.48
C ARG A 476 -17.92 -18.24 -9.43
N LEU A 477 -17.76 -18.76 -8.21
CA LEU A 477 -17.15 -20.05 -7.94
C LEU A 477 -18.20 -20.96 -7.31
N TYR A 478 -18.15 -22.23 -7.68
CA TYR A 478 -19.02 -23.29 -7.17
C TYR A 478 -18.22 -24.30 -6.37
N ASN A 479 -18.68 -24.68 -5.19
CA ASN A 479 -18.01 -25.64 -4.32
C ASN A 479 -18.07 -27.10 -4.81
N ASN A 480 -18.54 -27.34 -6.01
CA ASN A 480 -18.69 -28.66 -6.62
C ASN A 480 -19.47 -29.68 -5.74
N GLY A 481 -20.41 -29.18 -4.95
CA GLY A 481 -21.23 -30.02 -4.05
C GLY A 481 -20.47 -30.64 -2.87
N MET A 482 -19.28 -30.11 -2.55
CA MET A 482 -18.51 -30.59 -1.38
C MET A 482 -19.35 -30.47 -0.10
N GLY A 483 -19.23 -31.46 0.79
CA GLY A 483 -20.03 -31.54 2.01
C GLY A 483 -21.50 -31.89 1.78
N GLY A 484 -21.90 -32.23 0.54
CA GLY A 484 -23.27 -32.61 0.19
C GLY A 484 -24.23 -31.44 0.01
N GLN A 485 -23.73 -30.19 0.05
CA GLN A 485 -24.54 -28.98 -0.13
C GLN A 485 -23.87 -28.03 -1.12
N ALA A 486 -24.63 -27.55 -2.11
CA ALA A 486 -24.17 -26.59 -3.09
C ALA A 486 -23.99 -25.21 -2.45
N ASN A 487 -22.83 -24.59 -2.68
CA ASN A 487 -22.58 -23.19 -2.31
C ASN A 487 -21.82 -22.49 -3.40
N HIS A 488 -22.12 -21.20 -3.60
CA HIS A 488 -21.41 -20.33 -4.52
C HIS A 488 -20.72 -19.22 -3.75
N ARG A 489 -19.50 -18.88 -4.20
CA ARG A 489 -18.77 -17.68 -3.76
C ARG A 489 -18.65 -16.71 -4.91
N PHE A 490 -18.71 -15.41 -4.63
CA PHE A 490 -18.59 -14.32 -5.60
C PHE A 490 -17.37 -13.49 -5.23
N ALA A 491 -16.34 -13.53 -6.05
CA ALA A 491 -15.04 -12.97 -5.71
C ALA A 491 -14.52 -12.02 -6.79
N THR A 492 -13.81 -10.98 -6.33
CA THR A 492 -13.02 -10.07 -7.18
C THR A 492 -11.51 -10.30 -6.98
N SER A 493 -11.10 -11.02 -5.93
CA SER A 493 -9.71 -11.29 -5.58
C SER A 493 -9.17 -12.50 -6.32
N HIS A 494 -8.09 -12.33 -7.06
CA HIS A 494 -7.41 -13.41 -7.80
C HIS A 494 -6.73 -14.41 -6.87
N SER A 495 -6.12 -13.95 -5.79
CA SER A 495 -5.46 -14.81 -4.81
C SER A 495 -6.47 -15.71 -4.08
N GLU A 496 -7.66 -15.17 -3.74
CA GLU A 496 -8.74 -15.96 -3.15
C GLU A 496 -9.28 -16.99 -4.14
N MET A 497 -9.48 -16.60 -5.41
CA MET A 497 -9.89 -17.57 -6.46
C MET A 497 -8.88 -18.69 -6.61
N ALA A 498 -7.58 -18.41 -6.62
CA ALA A 498 -6.52 -19.42 -6.69
C ALA A 498 -6.57 -20.38 -5.48
N ALA A 499 -6.78 -19.85 -4.27
CA ALA A 499 -6.94 -20.65 -3.06
C ALA A 499 -8.19 -21.55 -3.12
N MET A 500 -9.32 -21.04 -3.63
CA MET A 500 -10.55 -21.82 -3.81
C MET A 500 -10.36 -22.95 -4.83
N LEU A 501 -9.72 -22.70 -5.95
CA LEU A 501 -9.39 -23.73 -6.95
C LEU A 501 -8.51 -24.83 -6.35
N GLY A 502 -7.49 -24.46 -5.58
CA GLY A 502 -6.65 -25.38 -4.82
C GLY A 502 -7.45 -26.23 -3.82
N GLY A 503 -8.57 -25.71 -3.32
CA GLY A 503 -9.53 -26.38 -2.45
C GLY A 503 -10.60 -27.21 -3.18
N GLY A 504 -10.54 -27.33 -4.51
CA GLY A 504 -11.47 -28.15 -5.32
C GLY A 504 -12.74 -27.44 -5.80
N TRP A 505 -12.84 -26.12 -5.65
CA TRP A 505 -13.91 -25.32 -6.23
C TRP A 505 -13.76 -25.20 -7.74
N ILE A 506 -14.84 -24.86 -8.44
CA ILE A 506 -14.88 -24.68 -9.89
C ILE A 506 -15.21 -23.23 -10.22
N ILE A 507 -14.51 -22.63 -11.18
CA ILE A 507 -14.85 -21.32 -11.73
C ILE A 507 -15.99 -21.45 -12.74
N GLU A 508 -17.03 -20.65 -12.57
CA GLU A 508 -18.16 -20.55 -13.51
C GLU A 508 -18.07 -19.31 -14.42
N GLY A 509 -17.05 -18.46 -14.21
CA GLY A 509 -16.78 -17.28 -15.02
C GLY A 509 -17.24 -15.96 -14.40
N ALA A 510 -17.05 -14.86 -15.15
CA ALA A 510 -17.53 -13.54 -14.77
C ALA A 510 -19.06 -13.48 -14.94
N VAL A 511 -19.78 -13.35 -13.84
CA VAL A 511 -21.25 -13.38 -13.84
C VAL A 511 -21.88 -11.99 -13.82
N PHE A 512 -21.16 -10.99 -13.33
CA PHE A 512 -21.49 -9.57 -13.42
C PHE A 512 -20.24 -8.72 -13.16
N CYS A 513 -20.35 -7.41 -13.41
CA CYS A 513 -19.28 -6.45 -13.26
C CYS A 513 -19.62 -5.46 -12.15
N ALA A 514 -18.76 -5.41 -11.13
CA ALA A 514 -18.87 -4.50 -9.99
C ALA A 514 -18.41 -3.07 -10.36
N VAL A 515 -18.84 -2.11 -9.57
CA VAL A 515 -18.30 -0.75 -9.58
C VAL A 515 -16.94 -0.75 -8.88
N PRO A 516 -15.88 -0.11 -9.41
CA PRO A 516 -14.56 -0.13 -8.82
C PRO A 516 -14.44 0.70 -7.53
#